data_e3a8b811c22ed7ded2647987d9680d48
#
_entry.id   e3a8b811c22ed7ded2647987d9680d48
#
_cell.length_a   1.000
_cell.length_b   1.000
_cell.length_c   1.000
_cell.angle_alpha   90.00
_cell.angle_beta   90.00
_cell.angle_gamma   90.00
#
_symmetry.space_group_name_H-M   'P 1'
#
loop_
_entity.id
_entity.type
_entity.pdbx_description
1 polymer ?
#
loop_
_entity_poly.entity_id
_entity_poly.type
_entity_poly.pdbx_seq_one_letter_code
_entity_poly.pdbx_strand_id
1 'polypeptide(L)'
;MPSLNKSFLENTFNTFKSFDWFIILLVFLISVISLLILSSLDFQDKNLVEKHSIRIAFSFLVFIFVASINIKTWYKFSYFFYFLIILLLIFVDLYGLVGKGAKRWLDVGIFNLQPSELMKIAVIMALARYYQYIKTDEIDHLK
;
A
#
# COMPACT_ATOMS: atom_id res chain seq x y z
N MET A 1 32.30 15.42 -7.03
CA MET A 1 31.05 14.91 -6.46
C MET A 1 29.76 15.49 -7.10
N PRO A 2 29.64 15.63 -8.44
CA PRO A 2 28.37 16.05 -9.08
C PRO A 2 27.61 14.92 -9.80
N SER A 3 28.16 13.71 -9.92
CA SER A 3 27.57 12.64 -10.73
C SER A 3 26.44 11.82 -10.05
N LEU A 4 26.43 11.72 -8.73
CA LEU A 4 25.41 10.98 -7.98
C LEU A 4 24.03 11.64 -8.01
N ASN A 5 23.99 12.97 -8.08
CA ASN A 5 22.73 13.73 -8.11
C ASN A 5 22.04 13.66 -9.48
N LYS A 6 22.80 13.58 -10.56
CA LYS A 6 22.27 13.53 -11.93
C LYS A 6 21.63 12.17 -12.25
N SER A 7 22.26 11.07 -11.85
CA SER A 7 21.73 9.71 -12.03
C SER A 7 20.49 9.45 -11.18
N PHE A 8 20.42 10.03 -9.97
CA PHE A 8 19.25 9.93 -9.10
C PHE A 8 18.05 10.70 -9.71
N LEU A 9 18.28 11.92 -10.20
CA LEU A 9 17.24 12.72 -10.85
C LEU A 9 16.77 12.10 -12.16
N GLU A 10 17.64 11.55 -12.97
CA GLU A 10 17.29 10.85 -14.21
C GLU A 10 16.50 9.57 -13.93
N ASN A 11 16.84 8.81 -12.89
CA ASN A 11 16.06 7.64 -12.48
C ASN A 11 14.67 8.03 -11.96
N THR A 12 14.55 9.07 -11.16
CA THR A 12 13.23 9.55 -10.71
C THR A 12 12.39 10.08 -11.87
N PHE A 13 12.97 10.83 -12.80
CA PHE A 13 12.27 11.30 -13.99
C PHE A 13 11.78 10.16 -14.89
N ASN A 14 12.60 9.15 -15.10
CA ASN A 14 12.22 7.95 -15.86
C ASN A 14 11.14 7.13 -15.15
N THR A 15 11.14 7.09 -13.83
CA THR A 15 10.08 6.44 -13.04
C THR A 15 8.75 7.20 -13.20
N PHE A 16 8.76 8.52 -13.14
CA PHE A 16 7.55 9.33 -13.38
C PHE A 16 7.00 9.20 -14.81
N LYS A 17 7.85 8.98 -15.80
CA LYS A 17 7.44 8.76 -17.19
C LYS A 17 6.82 7.38 -17.43
N SER A 18 7.11 6.40 -16.57
CA SER A 18 6.52 5.06 -16.62
C SER A 18 5.22 4.91 -15.82
N PHE A 19 4.73 5.98 -15.19
CA PHE A 19 3.44 5.96 -14.52
C PHE A 19 2.30 5.86 -15.53
N ASP A 20 1.37 4.97 -15.26
CA ASP A 20 0.10 4.93 -15.96
C ASP A 20 -0.80 6.08 -15.45
N TRP A 21 -0.74 7.20 -16.16
CA TRP A 21 -1.52 8.40 -15.83
C TRP A 21 -3.02 8.15 -15.82
N PHE A 22 -3.48 7.17 -16.57
CA PHE A 22 -4.89 6.81 -16.62
C PHE A 22 -5.34 6.23 -15.28
N ILE A 23 -4.55 5.34 -14.67
CA ILE A 23 -4.84 4.79 -13.33
C ILE A 23 -4.84 5.88 -12.27
N ILE A 24 -3.86 6.80 -12.32
CA ILE A 24 -3.78 7.91 -11.37
C ILE A 24 -5.02 8.80 -11.48
N LEU A 25 -5.45 9.12 -12.70
CA LEU A 25 -6.65 9.90 -12.96
C LEU A 25 -7.91 9.20 -12.40
N LEU A 26 -8.05 7.89 -12.61
CA LEU A 26 -9.17 7.13 -12.07
C LEU A 26 -9.21 7.16 -10.53
N VAL A 27 -8.07 6.93 -9.88
CA VAL A 27 -7.96 6.99 -8.41
C VAL A 27 -8.31 8.39 -7.90
N PHE A 28 -7.87 9.43 -8.59
CA PHE A 28 -8.21 10.82 -8.25
C PHE A 28 -9.71 11.08 -8.39
N LEU A 29 -10.34 10.67 -9.50
CA LEU A 29 -11.77 10.82 -9.72
C LEU A 29 -12.60 10.10 -8.64
N ILE A 30 -12.24 8.86 -8.29
CA ILE A 30 -12.91 8.11 -7.23
C ILE A 30 -12.77 8.84 -5.89
N SER A 31 -11.60 9.42 -5.60
CA SER A 31 -11.38 10.19 -4.37
C SER A 31 -12.23 11.45 -4.32
N VAL A 32 -12.38 12.16 -5.45
CA VAL A 32 -13.26 13.34 -5.55
C VAL A 32 -14.73 12.94 -5.35
N ILE A 33 -15.19 11.87 -6.00
CA ILE A 33 -16.56 11.37 -5.84
C ILE A 33 -16.81 10.99 -4.37
N SER A 34 -15.86 10.34 -3.72
CA SER A 34 -15.96 9.99 -2.29
C SER A 34 -16.13 11.23 -1.40
N LEU A 35 -15.38 12.30 -1.67
CA LEU A 35 -15.54 13.57 -0.95
C LEU A 35 -16.90 14.22 -1.21
N LEU A 36 -17.38 14.22 -2.46
CA LEU A 36 -18.68 14.78 -2.80
C LEU A 36 -19.83 14.03 -2.11
N ILE A 37 -19.79 12.71 -2.09
CA ILE A 37 -20.79 11.89 -1.39
C ILE A 37 -20.75 12.18 0.11
N LEU A 38 -19.56 12.22 0.70
CA LEU A 38 -19.43 12.47 2.13
C LEU A 38 -19.91 13.88 2.48
N SER A 39 -19.59 14.89 1.68
CA SER A 39 -20.05 16.27 1.90
C SER A 39 -21.56 16.41 1.78
N SER A 40 -22.23 15.61 0.98
CA SER A 40 -23.67 15.60 0.85
C SER A 40 -24.40 14.95 2.04
N LEU A 41 -23.71 14.07 2.77
CA LEU A 41 -24.25 13.38 3.96
C LEU A 41 -23.96 14.16 5.25
N ASP A 42 -23.00 15.08 5.23
CA ASP A 42 -22.45 15.73 6.43
C ASP A 42 -23.13 17.07 6.74
N PHE A 43 -24.47 17.05 6.88
CA PHE A 43 -25.18 18.22 7.37
C PHE A 43 -24.98 18.50 8.87
N GLN A 44 -24.42 17.57 9.65
CA GLN A 44 -24.31 17.67 11.10
C GLN A 44 -22.87 17.69 11.64
N ASP A 45 -21.88 17.20 10.90
CA ASP A 45 -20.51 17.02 11.43
C ASP A 45 -19.42 17.40 10.41
N LYS A 46 -19.12 18.70 10.28
CA LYS A 46 -18.06 19.24 9.40
C LYS A 46 -16.69 18.56 9.59
N ASN A 47 -16.47 17.94 10.75
CA ASN A 47 -15.22 17.24 11.08
C ASN A 47 -14.99 15.94 10.26
N LEU A 48 -16.05 15.32 9.72
CA LEU A 48 -15.91 14.08 8.96
C LEU A 48 -15.26 14.31 7.58
N VAL A 49 -15.71 15.34 6.87
CA VAL A 49 -15.14 15.72 5.56
C VAL A 49 -13.67 16.11 5.70
N GLU A 50 -13.36 16.92 6.71
CA GLU A 50 -11.98 17.34 6.98
C GLU A 50 -11.07 16.14 7.27
N LYS A 51 -11.45 15.25 8.18
CA LYS A 51 -10.71 14.03 8.49
C LYS A 51 -10.54 13.12 7.28
N HIS A 52 -11.57 13.03 6.44
CA HIS A 52 -11.50 12.21 5.23
C HIS A 52 -10.57 12.82 4.17
N SER A 53 -10.61 14.15 3.99
CA SER A 53 -9.70 14.83 3.06
C SER A 53 -8.23 14.70 3.48
N ILE A 54 -7.94 14.79 4.77
CA ILE A 54 -6.58 14.56 5.31
C ILE A 54 -6.12 13.12 5.02
N ARG A 55 -6.99 12.12 5.21
CA ARG A 55 -6.68 10.72 4.90
C ARG A 55 -6.40 10.50 3.42
N ILE A 56 -7.19 11.11 2.53
CA ILE A 56 -6.95 11.04 1.08
C ILE A 56 -5.61 11.68 0.72
N ALA A 57 -5.32 12.88 1.24
CA ALA A 57 -4.06 13.56 0.99
C ALA A 57 -2.85 12.71 1.47
N PHE A 58 -2.95 12.13 2.67
CA PHE A 58 -1.93 11.22 3.19
C PHE A 58 -1.79 9.95 2.33
N SER A 59 -2.91 9.37 1.87
CA SER A 59 -2.90 8.20 1.00
C SER A 59 -2.22 8.48 -0.35
N PHE A 60 -2.43 9.66 -0.94
CA PHE A 60 -1.73 10.08 -2.15
C PHE A 60 -0.23 10.24 -1.93
N LEU A 61 0.18 10.78 -0.78
CA LEU A 61 1.60 10.89 -0.42
C LEU A 61 2.25 9.51 -0.31
N VAL A 62 1.60 8.58 0.39
CA VAL A 62 2.06 7.18 0.50
C VAL A 62 2.08 6.51 -0.86
N PHE A 63 1.06 6.72 -1.69
CA PHE A 63 1.00 6.17 -3.06
C PHE A 63 2.20 6.61 -3.90
N ILE A 64 2.50 7.91 -3.94
CA ILE A 64 3.64 8.45 -4.68
C ILE A 64 4.96 7.87 -4.14
N PHE A 65 5.10 7.80 -2.81
CA PHE A 65 6.29 7.23 -2.18
C PHE A 65 6.50 5.76 -2.58
N VAL A 66 5.47 4.93 -2.44
CA VAL A 66 5.52 3.50 -2.78
C VAL A 66 5.79 3.29 -4.27
N ALA A 67 5.13 4.07 -5.13
CA ALA A 67 5.28 3.98 -6.57
C ALA A 67 6.67 4.45 -7.07
N SER A 68 7.35 5.31 -6.31
CA SER A 68 8.72 5.77 -6.62
C SER A 68 9.78 4.69 -6.34
N ILE A 69 9.45 3.66 -5.57
CA ILE A 69 10.39 2.58 -5.24
C ILE A 69 10.47 1.59 -6.39
N ASN A 70 11.70 1.26 -6.82
CA ASN A 70 11.91 0.30 -7.90
C ASN A 70 11.38 -1.10 -7.52
N ILE A 71 10.70 -1.76 -8.47
CA ILE A 71 10.15 -3.11 -8.29
C ILE A 71 11.20 -4.14 -7.84
N LYS A 72 12.46 -4.00 -8.25
CA LYS A 72 13.55 -4.86 -7.82
C LYS A 72 13.82 -4.76 -6.31
N THR A 73 13.58 -3.59 -5.72
CA THR A 73 13.70 -3.36 -4.27
C THR A 73 12.58 -4.10 -3.54
N TRP A 74 11.34 -3.95 -4.00
CA TRP A 74 10.20 -4.69 -3.47
C TRP A 74 10.41 -6.20 -3.53
N TYR A 75 10.89 -6.69 -4.66
CA TYR A 75 11.24 -8.10 -4.84
C TYR A 75 12.28 -8.57 -3.82
N LYS A 76 13.35 -7.78 -3.59
CA LYS A 76 14.41 -8.12 -2.62
C LYS A 76 13.88 -8.21 -1.19
N PHE A 77 12.98 -7.31 -0.81
CA PHE A 77 12.44 -7.22 0.54
C PHE A 77 11.15 -8.01 0.77
N SER A 78 10.63 -8.74 -0.22
CA SER A 78 9.33 -9.41 -0.14
C SER A 78 9.20 -10.38 1.05
N TYR A 79 10.19 -11.22 1.33
CA TYR A 79 10.15 -12.14 2.47
C TYR A 79 10.29 -11.42 3.81
N PHE A 80 11.10 -10.35 3.88
CA PHE A 80 11.20 -9.54 5.06
C PHE A 80 9.88 -8.82 5.37
N PHE A 81 9.24 -8.27 4.34
CA PHE A 81 7.94 -7.63 4.45
C PHE A 81 6.86 -8.64 4.89
N TYR A 82 6.85 -9.83 4.32
CA TYR A 82 5.94 -10.91 4.71
C TYR A 82 6.11 -11.27 6.20
N PHE A 83 7.34 -11.45 6.66
CA PHE A 83 7.63 -11.76 8.06
C PHE A 83 7.19 -10.63 9.00
N LEU A 84 7.46 -9.38 8.62
CA LEU A 84 7.05 -8.20 9.41
C LEU A 84 5.53 -8.14 9.56
N ILE A 85 4.77 -8.43 8.51
CA ILE A 85 3.30 -8.41 8.59
C ILE A 85 2.77 -9.58 9.43
N ILE A 86 3.41 -10.74 9.44
CA ILE A 86 3.06 -11.83 10.38
C ILE A 86 3.22 -11.36 11.82
N LEU A 87 4.33 -10.71 12.16
CA LEU A 87 4.53 -10.16 13.50
C LEU A 87 3.45 -9.13 13.86
N LEU A 88 3.08 -8.28 12.90
CA LEU A 88 2.00 -7.31 13.07
C LEU A 88 0.63 -8.00 13.32
N LEU A 89 0.33 -9.11 12.63
CA LEU A 89 -0.89 -9.89 12.86
C LEU A 89 -0.91 -10.49 14.27
N ILE A 90 0.20 -11.05 14.73
CA ILE A 90 0.30 -11.57 16.11
C ILE A 90 0.10 -10.42 17.11
N PHE A 91 0.71 -9.27 16.85
CA PHE A 91 0.54 -8.10 17.71
C PHE A 91 -0.90 -7.61 17.78
N VAL A 92 -1.64 -7.61 16.67
CA VAL A 92 -3.07 -7.26 16.63
C VAL A 92 -3.92 -8.24 17.42
N ASP A 93 -3.61 -9.52 17.34
CA ASP A 93 -4.36 -10.55 18.10
C ASP A 93 -4.23 -10.33 19.62
N LEU A 94 -3.04 -9.91 20.07
CA LEU A 94 -2.77 -9.63 21.47
C LEU A 94 -3.35 -8.28 21.95
N TYR A 95 -3.11 -7.22 21.19
CA TYR A 95 -3.35 -5.81 21.61
C TYR A 95 -4.34 -5.04 20.75
N GLY A 96 -4.90 -5.65 19.69
CA GLY A 96 -5.78 -4.97 18.74
C GLY A 96 -7.12 -4.53 19.31
N LEU A 97 -7.71 -3.53 18.69
CA LEU A 97 -9.05 -3.06 18.97
C LEU A 97 -10.09 -4.07 18.50
N VAL A 98 -11.08 -4.34 19.34
CA VAL A 98 -12.20 -5.22 19.02
C VAL A 98 -13.18 -4.47 18.11
N GLY A 99 -13.26 -4.89 16.86
CA GLY A 99 -14.25 -4.43 15.89
C GLY A 99 -15.15 -5.59 15.44
N LYS A 100 -16.47 -5.46 15.62
CA LYS A 100 -17.45 -6.49 15.23
C LYS A 100 -17.12 -7.90 15.76
N GLY A 101 -16.69 -7.99 17.03
CA GLY A 101 -16.47 -9.26 17.73
C GLY A 101 -15.08 -9.90 17.53
N ALA A 102 -14.14 -9.25 16.82
CA ALA A 102 -12.78 -9.74 16.68
C ALA A 102 -11.76 -8.59 16.72
N LYS A 103 -10.56 -8.87 17.26
CA LYS A 103 -9.44 -7.94 17.25
C LYS A 103 -8.82 -7.90 15.86
N ARG A 104 -9.00 -6.82 15.11
CA ARG A 104 -8.55 -6.73 13.72
C ARG A 104 -7.86 -5.42 13.37
N TRP A 105 -7.96 -4.42 14.24
CA TRP A 105 -7.55 -3.06 13.97
C TRP A 105 -6.48 -2.61 14.94
N LEU A 106 -5.47 -1.93 14.40
CA LEU A 106 -4.51 -1.16 15.19
C LEU A 106 -4.87 0.32 15.06
N ASP A 107 -5.04 0.97 16.19
CA ASP A 107 -5.17 2.42 16.24
C ASP A 107 -3.78 3.05 16.13
N VAL A 108 -3.54 3.77 15.05
CA VAL A 108 -2.29 4.53 14.82
C VAL A 108 -2.50 6.02 15.15
N GLY A 109 -3.66 6.36 15.72
CA GLY A 109 -4.05 7.71 16.11
C GLY A 109 -4.69 8.52 14.98
N ILE A 110 -4.11 8.55 13.79
CA ILE A 110 -4.66 9.27 12.62
C ILE A 110 -5.64 8.38 11.85
N PHE A 111 -5.39 7.08 11.81
CA PHE A 111 -6.22 6.09 11.12
C PHE A 111 -6.10 4.71 11.77
N ASN A 112 -7.10 3.87 11.54
CA ASN A 112 -7.07 2.48 11.97
C ASN A 112 -6.43 1.63 10.89
N LEU A 113 -5.33 0.95 11.22
CA LEU A 113 -4.64 0.03 10.32
C LEU A 113 -5.18 -1.39 10.52
N GLN A 114 -5.50 -2.06 9.42
CA GLN A 114 -5.85 -3.47 9.42
C GLN A 114 -4.71 -4.29 8.79
N PRO A 115 -3.87 -4.98 9.58
CA PRO A 115 -2.72 -5.70 9.05
C PRO A 115 -3.05 -6.82 8.08
N SER A 116 -4.25 -7.41 8.16
CA SER A 116 -4.70 -8.43 7.21
C SER A 116 -4.81 -7.91 5.76
N GLU A 117 -5.06 -6.60 5.56
CA GLU A 117 -5.04 -6.01 4.22
C GLU A 117 -3.62 -5.95 3.65
N LEU A 118 -2.64 -5.61 4.49
CA LEU A 118 -1.23 -5.62 4.11
C LEU A 118 -0.73 -7.05 3.86
N MET A 119 -1.27 -8.04 4.61
CA MET A 119 -0.89 -9.44 4.44
C MET A 119 -1.24 -9.97 3.05
N LYS A 120 -2.35 -9.56 2.46
CA LYS A 120 -2.71 -9.94 1.09
C LYS A 120 -1.61 -9.54 0.09
N ILE A 121 -1.11 -8.32 0.21
CA ILE A 121 -0.02 -7.82 -0.65
C ILE A 121 1.28 -8.58 -0.36
N ALA A 122 1.61 -8.78 0.92
CA ALA A 122 2.82 -9.47 1.35
C ALA A 122 2.88 -10.92 0.83
N VAL A 123 1.75 -11.65 0.87
CA VAL A 123 1.64 -13.02 0.32
C VAL A 123 1.87 -13.02 -1.18
N ILE A 124 1.22 -12.13 -1.92
CA ILE A 124 1.39 -12.04 -3.38
C ILE A 124 2.87 -11.79 -3.73
N MET A 125 3.53 -10.87 -3.04
CA MET A 125 4.94 -10.55 -3.26
C MET A 125 5.86 -11.73 -2.92
N ALA A 126 5.58 -12.44 -1.81
CA ALA A 126 6.37 -13.60 -1.39
C ALA A 126 6.21 -14.76 -2.38
N LEU A 127 4.98 -15.04 -2.85
CA LEU A 127 4.70 -16.06 -3.85
C LEU A 127 5.32 -15.72 -5.20
N ALA A 128 5.21 -14.47 -5.66
CA ALA A 128 5.85 -14.04 -6.90
C ALA A 128 7.36 -14.27 -6.86
N ARG A 129 8.00 -14.00 -5.73
CA ARG A 129 9.42 -14.29 -5.54
C ARG A 129 9.71 -15.77 -5.50
N TYR A 130 8.90 -16.56 -4.84
CA TYR A 130 9.06 -18.02 -4.75
C TYR A 130 8.99 -18.65 -6.14
N TYR A 131 7.95 -18.37 -6.93
CA TYR A 131 7.77 -18.95 -8.26
C TYR A 131 8.82 -18.52 -9.27
N GLN A 132 9.47 -17.38 -9.08
CA GLN A 132 10.58 -16.98 -9.95
C GLN A 132 11.82 -17.86 -9.77
N TYR A 133 12.00 -18.51 -8.60
CA TYR A 133 13.11 -19.43 -8.36
C TYR A 133 12.83 -20.85 -8.81
N ILE A 134 11.59 -21.23 -8.96
CA ILE A 134 11.21 -22.57 -9.46
C ILE A 134 11.37 -22.55 -10.98
N LYS A 135 12.31 -23.35 -11.48
CA LYS A 135 12.44 -23.56 -12.93
C LYS A 135 11.16 -24.22 -13.45
N THR A 136 10.70 -23.82 -14.64
CA THR A 136 9.52 -24.38 -15.31
C THR A 136 9.57 -25.90 -15.43
N ASP A 137 10.77 -26.47 -15.54
CA ASP A 137 10.98 -27.91 -15.62
C ASP A 137 10.58 -28.69 -14.36
N GLU A 138 10.60 -28.06 -13.18
CA GLU A 138 10.16 -28.69 -11.94
C GLU A 138 8.64 -28.68 -11.77
N ILE A 139 7.95 -27.79 -12.47
CA ILE A 139 6.48 -27.68 -12.40
C ILE A 139 5.81 -28.76 -13.26
N ASP A 140 6.43 -29.20 -14.35
CA ASP A 140 5.87 -30.23 -15.24
C ASP A 140 5.88 -31.64 -14.61
N HIS A 141 6.66 -31.87 -13.56
CA HIS A 141 6.64 -33.12 -12.80
C HIS A 141 5.49 -33.23 -11.79
N LEU A 142 4.72 -32.15 -11.59
CA LEU A 142 3.57 -32.12 -10.67
C LEU A 142 2.22 -32.34 -11.38
N LYS A 143 2.24 -32.60 -12.70
CA LYS A 143 1.08 -33.02 -13.49
C LYS A 143 1.11 -34.53 -13.67
#